data_4a88d9fdd896382e512898ec50a0209d
#
_entry.id   4a88d9fdd896382e512898ec50a0209d
#
_cell.length_a   1.000
_cell.length_b   1.000
_cell.length_c   1.000
_cell.angle_alpha   90.00
_cell.angle_beta   90.00
_cell.angle_gamma   90.00
#
_symmetry.space_group_name_H-M   'P 1'
#
loop_
_entity.id
_entity.type
_entity.pdbx_description
1 polymer ?
#
loop_
_entity_poly.entity_id
_entity_poly.type
_entity_poly.pdbx_seq_one_letter_code
_entity_poly.pdbx_strand_id
1 'polypeptide(L)' 'MSDFEEAIAIIDRDKDTCEILCPHCETWMHESLKYEVHLIRRCPLCLEFFEVDYGQ' A
#
# COMPACT_ATOMS: atom_id res chain seq x y z
N MET A 1 -1.48 17.65 6.26
CA MET A 1 -2.30 16.98 5.24
C MET A 1 -1.41 16.37 4.16
N SER A 2 -1.71 15.15 3.77
CA SER A 2 -0.95 14.49 2.71
C SER A 2 -1.42 14.95 1.34
N ASP A 3 -0.49 15.15 0.42
CA ASP A 3 -0.81 15.46 -0.97
C ASP A 3 -1.05 14.19 -1.79
N PHE A 4 -0.94 13.03 -1.15
CA PHE A 4 -1.10 11.73 -1.81
C PHE A 4 -2.46 11.13 -1.54
N GLU A 5 -2.96 10.35 -2.50
CA GLU A 5 -4.17 9.57 -2.29
C GLU A 5 -3.86 8.46 -1.28
N GLU A 6 -4.85 8.11 -0.46
CA GLU A 6 -4.70 7.02 0.50
C GLU A 6 -5.04 5.68 -0.15
N ALA A 7 -4.16 4.71 0.05
CA ALA A 7 -4.36 3.35 -0.42
C ALA A 7 -4.89 2.49 0.72
N ILE A 8 -5.71 1.51 0.37
CA ILE A 8 -6.23 0.53 1.31
C ILE A 8 -5.23 -0.61 1.44
N ALA A 9 -4.91 -1.00 2.68
CA ALA A 9 -4.02 -2.13 2.93
C ALA A 9 -4.75 -3.18 3.76
N ILE A 10 -4.67 -4.42 3.30
CA ILE A 10 -5.22 -5.57 4.02
C ILE A 10 -4.04 -6.35 4.59
N ILE A 11 -3.97 -6.43 5.92
CA ILE A 11 -2.85 -7.03 6.63
C ILE A 11 -3.17 -8.47 6.98
N ASP A 12 -2.27 -9.39 6.66
CA ASP A 12 -2.34 -10.79 7.08
C ASP A 12 -1.13 -11.08 7.96
N ARG A 13 -1.33 -11.01 9.26
CA ARG A 13 -0.23 -11.19 10.21
C ARG A 13 0.21 -12.64 10.34
N ASP A 14 -0.66 -13.58 10.01
CA ASP A 14 -0.30 -14.99 10.04
C ASP A 14 0.71 -15.34 8.96
N LYS A 15 0.57 -14.70 7.80
CA LYS A 15 1.48 -14.91 6.68
C LYS A 15 2.58 -13.86 6.61
N ASP A 16 2.51 -12.86 7.49
CA ASP A 16 3.45 -11.74 7.51
C ASP A 16 3.49 -11.01 6.18
N THR A 17 2.30 -10.82 5.59
CA THR A 17 2.16 -10.17 4.30
C THR A 17 1.02 -9.15 4.32
N CYS A 18 0.97 -8.32 3.30
CA CYS A 18 -0.14 -7.39 3.13
C CYS A 18 -0.45 -7.22 1.64
N GLU A 19 -1.68 -6.81 1.38
CA GLU A 19 -2.12 -6.48 0.03
C GLU A 19 -2.53 -5.02 0.02
N ILE A 20 -2.02 -4.27 -0.94
CA ILE A 20 -2.25 -2.83 -1.05
C ILE A 20 -2.98 -2.56 -2.36
N LEU A 21 -4.10 -1.84 -2.26
CA LEU A 21 -4.88 -1.45 -3.44
C LEU A 21 -4.44 -0.07 -3.91
N CYS A 22 -3.92 0.01 -5.12
CA CYS A 22 -3.55 1.28 -5.72
C CYS A 22 -4.82 2.13 -5.91
N PRO A 23 -4.86 3.37 -5.38
CA PRO A 23 -6.06 4.20 -5.52
C PRO A 23 -6.26 4.78 -6.91
N HIS A 24 -5.25 4.68 -7.77
CA HIS A 24 -5.30 5.25 -9.12
C HIS A 24 -5.76 4.25 -10.17
N CYS A 25 -5.18 3.06 -10.18
CA CYS A 25 -5.50 2.04 -11.17
C CYS A 25 -6.20 0.81 -10.59
N GLU A 26 -6.41 0.79 -9.28
CA GLU A 26 -7.12 -0.28 -8.57
C GLU A 26 -6.47 -1.66 -8.74
N THR A 27 -5.15 -1.68 -8.80
CA THR A 27 -4.39 -2.92 -8.88
C THR A 27 -3.94 -3.31 -7.48
N TRP A 28 -4.12 -4.57 -7.12
CA TRP A 28 -3.65 -5.10 -5.84
C TRP A 28 -2.17 -5.43 -5.91
N MET A 29 -1.43 -5.01 -4.87
CA MET A 29 -0.01 -5.32 -4.74
C MET A 29 0.19 -6.17 -3.50
N HIS A 30 0.96 -7.24 -3.64
CA HIS A 30 1.25 -8.17 -2.54
C HIS A 30 2.66 -7.90 -2.02
N GLU A 31 2.79 -7.64 -0.73
CA GLU A 31 4.07 -7.30 -0.14
C GLU A 31 4.28 -7.92 1.23
N SER A 32 5.55 -7.98 1.67
CA SER A 32 5.90 -8.45 3.00
C SER A 32 5.64 -7.35 4.03
N LEU A 33 5.17 -7.72 5.21
CA LEU A 33 4.91 -6.76 6.29
C LEU A 33 6.17 -6.06 6.80
N LYS A 34 7.35 -6.60 6.51
CA LYS A 34 8.59 -5.93 6.90
C LYS A 34 8.76 -4.56 6.23
N TYR A 35 7.97 -4.29 5.20
CA TYR A 35 7.99 -3.01 4.50
C TYR A 35 6.91 -2.03 5.00
N GLU A 36 6.20 -2.37 6.08
CA GLU A 36 5.10 -1.52 6.58
C GLU A 36 5.55 -0.14 7.05
N VAL A 37 6.85 0.09 7.18
CA VAL A 37 7.39 1.40 7.55
C VAL A 37 7.40 2.38 6.37
N HIS A 38 7.23 1.88 5.16
CA HIS A 38 7.23 2.71 3.96
C HIS A 38 5.82 3.20 3.68
N LEU A 39 5.48 4.38 4.21
CA LEU A 39 4.14 4.93 4.08
C LEU A 39 3.85 5.41 2.66
N ILE A 40 4.85 5.92 1.97
CA ILE A 40 4.69 6.38 0.59
C ILE A 40 5.20 5.31 -0.36
N ARG A 41 4.31 4.85 -1.24
CA ARG A 41 4.63 3.79 -2.19
C ARG A 41 4.30 4.25 -3.61
N ARG A 42 4.86 3.54 -4.57
CA ARG A 42 4.64 3.82 -5.99
C ARG A 42 4.09 2.58 -6.67
N CYS A 43 3.00 2.76 -7.40
CA CYS A 43 2.40 1.66 -8.16
C CYS A 43 3.30 1.30 -9.34
N PRO A 44 3.66 0.00 -9.51
CA PRO A 44 4.51 -0.41 -10.62
C PRO A 44 3.82 -0.37 -11.99
N LEU A 45 2.49 -0.29 -12.00
CA LEU A 45 1.73 -0.29 -13.24
C LEU A 45 1.43 1.11 -13.76
N CYS A 46 0.86 1.96 -12.89
CA CYS A 46 0.50 3.32 -13.31
C CYS A 46 1.56 4.36 -12.95
N LEU A 47 2.56 3.98 -12.16
CA LEU A 47 3.69 4.82 -11.76
C LEU A 47 3.31 6.03 -10.91
N GLU A 48 2.10 6.01 -10.32
CA GLU A 48 1.65 7.08 -9.44
C GLU A 48 2.01 6.77 -7.99
N PHE A 49 2.28 7.82 -7.22
CA PHE A 49 2.57 7.68 -5.80
C PHE A 49 1.29 7.73 -4.98
N PHE A 50 1.30 7.06 -3.82
CA PHE A 50 0.20 7.06 -2.89
C PHE A 50 0.71 6.81 -1.48
N GLU A 51 -0.13 7.12 -0.50
CA GLU A 51 0.17 6.89 0.90
C GLU A 51 -0.57 5.65 1.37
N VAL A 52 0.11 4.80 2.12
CA VAL A 52 -0.47 3.54 2.60
C VAL A 52 -0.77 3.64 4.09
N ASP A 53 -1.99 3.29 4.47
CA ASP A 53 -2.40 3.18 5.86
C ASP A 53 -2.38 1.71 6.24
N TYR A 54 -1.47 1.32 7.12
CA TYR A 54 -1.32 -0.07 7.55
C TYR A 54 -2.20 -0.41 8.76
N GLY A 55 -3.20 0.40 9.03
CA GLY A 55 -4.13 0.12 10.11
C GLY A 55 -3.62 0.49 11.49
N GLN A 56 -2.73 1.43 11.56
CA GLN A 56 -2.17 1.93 12.83
C GLN A 56 -3.14 2.81 13.56
#